data_9dc749514db86a41fa96a8fef45957b2
#
_entry.id   9dc749514db86a41fa96a8fef45957b2
#
_cell.length_a   1.000
_cell.length_b   1.000
_cell.length_c   1.000
_cell.angle_alpha   90.00
_cell.angle_beta   90.00
_cell.angle_gamma   90.00
#
_symmetry.space_group_name_H-M   'P 1'
#
loop_
_entity.id
_entity.type
_entity.pdbx_description
1 polymer ?
#
loop_
_entity_poly.entity_id
_entity_poly.type
_entity_poly.pdbx_seq_one_letter_code
_entity_poly.pdbx_strand_id
1 'polypeptide(L)'
;MPSMMFDYIIVGGGSAGSVLANRLSARSQNKVLLLEAGQDTPHGKIPAAVLDSYPGTAYLNPAYTWNKLKVTTEVISHNNPEEKAPPLRTYEQARILGGGSSINGQLANRGAPSDYDEWAASGATGWDWNSVLPYFKKVERDMDFDGPWHGNEGRIPVRRIFPDLWPEHAKATGKAFEQAGYKFIKDQNAEWEDGYFPITISNAYERRVSAAIGYLDPGTRLRENLSISTDTQVSSLIFDGQRCVGVKATVAGKPQEFRGHEIILSCGAIHSPAHLMRAGIGPGAHLREHGIDVRAALPGVGQRLQDHPAVAVAAFLKPHARIIHDYSRRHIYTALRYSSNMPGIPAGDMFTVVTNKTSWHAVGEQIGSFIVTVYKTYSETGSVKLRSSSAADEPQVDFNLLSDHRDLQRMMDGVRQFGAMHLTPIMQAVTDNPFPASYSDKVRQVGLHSRKNKLITDVLAMALDGPAALRKYLIETLVMEGVSLQDVLTDDDKLEAFVRKAAVGVWHASCTCRMGADDDPMAVTDPAGRVRGVEGLRVVDASVFPVVPCANTNFPVLMTAEKMADAILAGA
;
A
#
# COMPACT_ATOMS: atom_id res chain seq x y z
N MET A 1 -3.45 -0.06 -42.34
CA MET A 1 -2.39 0.89 -42.00
C MET A 1 -1.36 0.13 -41.20
N PRO A 2 -0.04 0.31 -41.37
CA PRO A 2 0.92 -0.32 -40.50
C PRO A 2 0.60 0.12 -39.06
N SER A 3 0.54 -0.83 -38.15
CA SER A 3 0.29 -0.56 -36.73
C SER A 3 1.38 0.38 -36.22
N MET A 4 1.02 1.46 -35.55
CA MET A 4 1.99 2.37 -34.94
C MET A 4 2.91 1.58 -34.00
N MET A 5 4.21 1.66 -34.20
CA MET A 5 5.22 1.02 -33.35
C MET A 5 5.65 2.02 -32.29
N PHE A 6 5.56 1.59 -31.01
CA PHE A 6 6.04 2.36 -29.86
C PHE A 6 7.44 1.90 -29.45
N ASP A 7 8.24 2.78 -28.88
CA ASP A 7 9.49 2.37 -28.25
C ASP A 7 9.19 1.68 -26.91
N TYR A 8 8.25 2.24 -26.14
CA TYR A 8 7.85 1.70 -24.85
C TYR A 8 6.33 1.60 -24.73
N ILE A 9 5.84 0.44 -24.27
CA ILE A 9 4.44 0.27 -23.85
C ILE A 9 4.45 -0.03 -22.35
N ILE A 10 3.88 0.86 -21.58
CA ILE A 10 3.75 0.74 -20.12
C ILE A 10 2.33 0.22 -19.82
N VAL A 11 2.24 -0.93 -19.19
CA VAL A 11 0.98 -1.56 -18.79
C VAL A 11 0.73 -1.31 -17.31
N GLY A 12 -0.29 -0.51 -17.00
CA GLY A 12 -0.63 -0.03 -15.67
C GLY A 12 -0.15 1.39 -15.40
N GLY A 13 -1.10 2.33 -15.31
CA GLY A 13 -0.86 3.75 -15.01
C GLY A 13 -0.81 4.06 -13.51
N GLY A 14 -0.33 3.11 -12.69
CA GLY A 14 -0.15 3.28 -11.25
C GLY A 14 1.00 4.22 -10.87
N SER A 15 1.50 4.09 -9.64
CA SER A 15 2.61 4.92 -9.13
C SER A 15 3.84 4.82 -10.03
N ALA A 16 4.31 3.59 -10.32
CA ALA A 16 5.48 3.39 -11.16
C ALA A 16 5.23 3.77 -12.63
N GLY A 17 4.09 3.35 -13.19
CA GLY A 17 3.77 3.63 -14.60
C GLY A 17 3.66 5.13 -14.89
N SER A 18 3.16 5.93 -13.95
CA SER A 18 3.11 7.39 -14.06
C SER A 18 4.51 8.01 -14.10
N VAL A 19 5.44 7.52 -13.27
CA VAL A 19 6.85 7.94 -13.30
C VAL A 19 7.48 7.57 -14.64
N LEU A 20 7.36 6.32 -15.05
CA LEU A 20 7.94 5.82 -16.31
C LEU A 20 7.42 6.60 -17.52
N ALA A 21 6.11 6.84 -17.61
CA ALA A 21 5.53 7.62 -18.71
C ALA A 21 6.12 9.03 -18.78
N ASN A 22 6.27 9.71 -17.66
CA ASN A 22 6.93 11.02 -17.60
C ASN A 22 8.40 10.94 -18.01
N ARG A 23 9.15 10.00 -17.44
CA ARG A 23 10.61 9.90 -17.60
C ARG A 23 11.00 9.49 -19.01
N LEU A 24 10.36 8.45 -19.55
CA LEU A 24 10.69 7.91 -20.87
C LEU A 24 10.28 8.88 -21.98
N SER A 25 9.13 9.56 -21.86
CA SER A 25 8.68 10.55 -22.84
C SER A 25 9.41 11.91 -22.73
N ALA A 26 10.26 12.10 -21.73
CA ALA A 26 11.11 13.30 -21.66
C ALA A 26 12.13 13.37 -22.82
N ARG A 27 12.51 12.22 -23.39
CA ARG A 27 13.26 12.16 -24.67
C ARG A 27 12.26 12.19 -25.81
N SER A 28 12.25 13.25 -26.61
CA SER A 28 11.28 13.49 -27.68
C SER A 28 11.28 12.41 -28.78
N GLN A 29 12.40 11.71 -28.97
CA GLN A 29 12.51 10.60 -29.91
C GLN A 29 11.80 9.33 -29.47
N ASN A 30 11.56 9.14 -28.17
CA ASN A 30 10.88 7.96 -27.65
C ASN A 30 9.36 8.08 -27.82
N LYS A 31 8.74 7.17 -28.51
CA LYS A 31 7.27 7.03 -28.58
C LYS A 31 6.78 6.17 -27.44
N VAL A 32 6.06 6.75 -26.50
CA VAL A 32 5.62 6.08 -25.27
C VAL A 32 4.10 5.94 -25.24
N LEU A 33 3.62 4.73 -24.93
CA LEU A 33 2.21 4.42 -24.69
C LEU A 33 2.02 3.97 -23.26
N LEU A 34 1.14 4.65 -22.53
CA LEU A 34 0.69 4.25 -21.21
C LEU A 34 -0.75 3.71 -21.30
N LEU A 35 -0.96 2.47 -20.83
CA LEU A 35 -2.26 1.80 -20.80
C LEU A 35 -2.72 1.66 -19.36
N GLU A 36 -3.94 2.14 -19.04
CA GLU A 36 -4.54 2.05 -17.71
C GLU A 36 -5.96 1.46 -17.79
N ALA A 37 -6.23 0.45 -16.96
CA ALA A 37 -7.52 -0.23 -16.95
C ALA A 37 -8.66 0.62 -16.35
N GLY A 38 -8.34 1.54 -15.47
CA GLY A 38 -9.28 2.45 -14.83
C GLY A 38 -9.44 3.78 -15.56
N GLN A 39 -10.26 4.64 -14.96
CA GLN A 39 -10.56 5.97 -15.48
C GLN A 39 -9.37 6.94 -15.34
N ASP A 40 -9.38 7.98 -16.14
CA ASP A 40 -8.41 9.08 -16.07
C ASP A 40 -8.64 9.99 -14.86
N THR A 41 -7.56 10.70 -14.48
CA THR A 41 -7.56 11.80 -13.49
C THR A 41 -7.01 13.07 -14.14
N PRO A 42 -7.71 13.64 -15.14
CA PRO A 42 -7.19 14.77 -15.90
C PRO A 42 -7.14 16.04 -15.05
N HIS A 43 -6.10 16.83 -15.23
CA HIS A 43 -5.93 18.09 -14.50
C HIS A 43 -7.16 18.99 -14.66
N GLY A 44 -7.64 19.59 -13.58
CA GLY A 44 -8.86 20.41 -13.55
C GLY A 44 -10.18 19.60 -13.46
N LYS A 45 -10.14 18.27 -13.64
CA LYS A 45 -11.32 17.38 -13.52
C LYS A 45 -11.05 16.15 -12.64
N ILE A 46 -10.04 16.23 -11.78
CA ILE A 46 -9.73 15.15 -10.83
C ILE A 46 -10.90 14.98 -9.87
N PRO A 47 -11.40 13.76 -9.65
CA PRO A 47 -12.51 13.53 -8.72
C PRO A 47 -12.21 14.07 -7.32
N ALA A 48 -13.19 14.72 -6.69
CA ALA A 48 -13.02 15.33 -5.36
C ALA A 48 -12.59 14.29 -4.30
N ALA A 49 -13.10 13.06 -4.38
CA ALA A 49 -12.71 11.97 -3.49
C ALA A 49 -11.21 11.61 -3.61
N VAL A 50 -10.63 11.71 -4.81
CA VAL A 50 -9.18 11.50 -5.04
C VAL A 50 -8.36 12.64 -4.45
N LEU A 51 -8.83 13.88 -4.55
CA LEU A 51 -8.14 15.07 -4.01
C LEU A 51 -8.24 15.18 -2.49
N ASP A 52 -9.18 14.48 -1.85
CA ASP A 52 -9.43 14.59 -0.42
C ASP A 52 -8.21 14.15 0.40
N SER A 53 -7.88 14.92 1.44
CA SER A 53 -6.88 14.53 2.44
C SER A 53 -7.29 13.31 3.26
N TYR A 54 -8.60 13.04 3.39
CA TYR A 54 -9.13 11.80 3.97
C TYR A 54 -9.31 10.74 2.87
N PRO A 55 -8.61 9.59 2.94
CA PRO A 55 -8.59 8.62 1.84
C PRO A 55 -9.85 7.75 1.75
N GLY A 56 -10.63 7.63 2.81
CA GLY A 56 -11.75 6.67 2.90
C GLY A 56 -12.84 6.86 1.85
N THR A 57 -13.02 8.08 1.35
CA THR A 57 -13.97 8.37 0.25
C THR A 57 -13.46 7.88 -1.10
N ALA A 58 -12.16 7.67 -1.25
CA ALA A 58 -11.56 7.17 -2.48
C ALA A 58 -11.41 5.64 -2.46
N TYR A 59 -10.72 5.06 -1.45
CA TYR A 59 -10.43 3.62 -1.46
C TYR A 59 -11.67 2.73 -1.30
N LEU A 60 -12.73 3.22 -0.65
CA LEU A 60 -14.01 2.52 -0.56
C LEU A 60 -14.93 2.73 -1.78
N ASN A 61 -14.54 3.58 -2.72
CA ASN A 61 -15.35 3.84 -3.90
C ASN A 61 -15.15 2.74 -4.96
N PRO A 62 -16.20 1.95 -5.28
CA PRO A 62 -16.09 0.86 -6.26
C PRO A 62 -15.74 1.34 -7.68
N ALA A 63 -15.89 2.61 -8.00
CA ALA A 63 -15.47 3.16 -9.29
C ALA A 63 -13.95 3.23 -9.45
N TYR A 64 -13.18 3.14 -8.35
CA TYR A 64 -11.72 3.30 -8.34
C TYR A 64 -10.97 2.02 -7.97
N THR A 65 -11.68 0.88 -7.80
CA THR A 65 -11.08 -0.36 -7.32
C THR A 65 -11.46 -1.57 -8.19
N TRP A 66 -10.67 -2.64 -8.10
CA TRP A 66 -10.96 -3.95 -8.67
C TRP A 66 -11.99 -4.67 -7.80
N ASN A 67 -13.28 -4.45 -8.08
CA ASN A 67 -14.40 -4.86 -7.22
C ASN A 67 -14.55 -6.36 -7.01
N LYS A 68 -14.01 -7.17 -7.92
CA LYS A 68 -14.10 -8.65 -7.86
C LYS A 68 -12.93 -9.28 -7.11
N LEU A 69 -11.88 -8.51 -6.82
CA LEU A 69 -10.69 -9.02 -6.17
C LEU A 69 -11.01 -9.43 -4.72
N LYS A 70 -10.76 -10.70 -4.43
CA LYS A 70 -10.90 -11.29 -3.09
C LYS A 70 -9.60 -11.96 -2.71
N VAL A 71 -9.22 -11.82 -1.44
CA VAL A 71 -7.97 -12.35 -0.89
C VAL A 71 -8.23 -13.12 0.40
N THR A 72 -7.30 -14.02 0.76
CA THR A 72 -7.19 -14.57 2.11
C THR A 72 -6.05 -13.88 2.85
N THR A 73 -6.25 -13.57 4.13
CA THR A 73 -5.24 -12.96 5.00
C THR A 73 -4.71 -13.93 6.04
N GLU A 74 -5.55 -14.86 6.51
CA GLU A 74 -5.23 -15.85 7.51
C GLU A 74 -4.31 -16.95 6.94
N VAL A 75 -3.57 -17.60 7.82
CA VAL A 75 -2.66 -18.70 7.45
C VAL A 75 -3.47 -19.87 6.88
N ILE A 76 -3.07 -20.34 5.70
CA ILE A 76 -3.62 -21.56 5.10
C ILE A 76 -2.88 -22.75 5.68
N SER A 77 -3.58 -23.53 6.51
CA SER A 77 -3.06 -24.80 7.02
C SER A 77 -3.30 -25.91 5.99
N HIS A 78 -2.25 -26.67 5.65
CA HIS A 78 -2.36 -27.86 4.81
C HIS A 78 -3.28 -28.95 5.38
N ASN A 79 -3.57 -28.87 6.68
CA ASN A 79 -4.45 -29.80 7.41
C ASN A 79 -5.88 -29.27 7.56
N ASN A 80 -6.19 -28.07 7.04
CA ASN A 80 -7.55 -27.55 7.08
C ASN A 80 -8.39 -28.25 5.99
N PRO A 81 -9.49 -28.91 6.35
CA PRO A 81 -10.47 -29.36 5.37
C PRO A 81 -10.98 -28.17 4.55
N GLU A 82 -11.37 -28.40 3.28
CA GLU A 82 -11.95 -27.36 2.41
C GLU A 82 -13.10 -26.59 3.06
N GLU A 83 -13.87 -27.25 3.93
CA GLU A 83 -14.97 -26.66 4.72
C GLU A 83 -14.50 -25.61 5.74
N LYS A 84 -13.20 -25.55 6.05
CA LYS A 84 -12.58 -24.59 6.97
C LYS A 84 -11.58 -23.68 6.27
N ALA A 85 -11.69 -23.50 4.97
CA ALA A 85 -10.84 -22.55 4.24
C ALA A 85 -10.98 -21.13 4.85
N PRO A 86 -9.88 -20.38 4.96
CA PRO A 86 -9.91 -19.01 5.46
C PRO A 86 -10.91 -18.15 4.69
N PRO A 87 -11.63 -17.23 5.35
CA PRO A 87 -12.63 -16.42 4.68
C PRO A 87 -12.01 -15.51 3.62
N LEU A 88 -12.67 -15.38 2.48
CA LEU A 88 -12.30 -14.42 1.45
C LEU A 88 -12.72 -13.01 1.86
N ARG A 89 -11.78 -12.09 1.83
CA ARG A 89 -12.01 -10.65 2.08
C ARG A 89 -11.91 -9.85 0.79
N THR A 90 -12.66 -8.76 0.68
CA THR A 90 -12.45 -7.77 -0.38
C THR A 90 -11.12 -7.06 -0.14
N TYR A 91 -10.34 -6.86 -1.21
CA TYR A 91 -9.10 -6.11 -1.18
C TYR A 91 -9.20 -4.92 -2.12
N GLU A 92 -9.01 -3.71 -1.59
CA GLU A 92 -9.20 -2.46 -2.32
C GLU A 92 -7.96 -2.13 -3.19
N GLN A 93 -7.71 -2.95 -4.20
CA GLN A 93 -6.69 -2.67 -5.22
C GLN A 93 -7.19 -1.59 -6.16
N ALA A 94 -6.39 -0.55 -6.39
CA ALA A 94 -6.76 0.58 -7.23
C ALA A 94 -6.94 0.21 -8.70
N ARG A 95 -7.97 0.78 -9.34
CA ARG A 95 -8.24 0.75 -10.78
C ARG A 95 -8.59 2.16 -11.25
N ILE A 96 -7.58 2.99 -11.33
CA ILE A 96 -7.66 4.42 -11.67
C ILE A 96 -6.25 4.92 -12.02
N LEU A 97 -6.12 5.90 -12.87
CA LEU A 97 -4.82 6.50 -13.18
C LEU A 97 -4.16 7.09 -11.91
N GLY A 98 -2.87 6.78 -11.72
CA GLY A 98 -2.14 7.00 -10.47
C GLY A 98 -2.17 5.80 -9.52
N GLY A 99 -3.01 4.80 -9.80
CA GLY A 99 -3.09 3.55 -9.03
C GLY A 99 -3.29 3.78 -7.54
N GLY A 100 -2.59 3.00 -6.71
CA GLY A 100 -2.64 3.10 -5.25
C GLY A 100 -2.41 4.52 -4.72
N SER A 101 -1.56 5.33 -5.38
CA SER A 101 -1.31 6.72 -4.96
C SER A 101 -2.54 7.64 -5.06
N SER A 102 -3.52 7.28 -5.89
CA SER A 102 -4.78 8.02 -6.03
C SER A 102 -5.80 7.72 -4.93
N ILE A 103 -5.62 6.62 -4.16
CA ILE A 103 -6.60 6.19 -3.13
C ILE A 103 -6.01 5.95 -1.74
N ASN A 104 -4.68 5.89 -1.58
CA ASN A 104 -3.97 5.56 -0.34
C ASN A 104 -4.07 6.64 0.75
N GLY A 105 -3.50 6.35 1.94
CA GLY A 105 -3.41 7.27 3.09
C GLY A 105 -2.40 8.41 2.93
N GLN A 106 -1.73 8.53 1.78
CA GLN A 106 -0.75 9.58 1.44
C GLN A 106 0.56 9.54 2.26
N LEU A 107 0.79 8.54 3.10
CA LEU A 107 2.03 8.46 3.87
C LEU A 107 3.24 8.37 2.94
N ALA A 108 4.24 9.19 3.20
CA ALA A 108 5.41 9.41 2.34
C ALA A 108 6.72 9.10 3.09
N ASN A 109 6.76 7.99 3.81
CA ASN A 109 7.96 7.50 4.47
C ASN A 109 8.82 6.64 3.52
N ARG A 110 10.13 6.65 3.78
CA ARG A 110 11.13 5.99 2.91
C ARG A 110 11.56 4.62 3.39
N GLY A 111 11.31 4.27 4.64
CA GLY A 111 11.97 3.16 5.32
C GLY A 111 13.34 3.55 5.87
N ALA A 112 14.05 2.58 6.39
CA ALA A 112 15.38 2.76 6.96
C ALA A 112 16.48 2.45 5.93
N PRO A 113 17.71 2.99 6.10
CA PRO A 113 18.87 2.60 5.28
C PRO A 113 19.08 1.08 5.21
N SER A 114 18.91 0.39 6.32
CA SER A 114 19.05 -1.07 6.43
C SER A 114 18.10 -1.87 5.53
N ASP A 115 16.92 -1.33 5.18
CA ASP A 115 15.99 -2.01 4.27
C ASP A 115 16.60 -2.16 2.86
N TYR A 116 17.30 -1.14 2.39
CA TYR A 116 17.92 -1.10 1.05
C TYR A 116 19.27 -1.81 1.03
N ASP A 117 20.04 -1.73 2.12
CA ASP A 117 21.25 -2.52 2.28
C ASP A 117 20.92 -4.02 2.29
N GLU A 118 19.80 -4.43 2.87
CA GLU A 118 19.27 -5.80 2.77
C GLU A 118 18.86 -6.16 1.33
N TRP A 119 18.29 -5.23 0.56
CA TRP A 119 17.99 -5.49 -0.85
C TRP A 119 19.26 -5.81 -1.63
N ALA A 120 20.30 -5.00 -1.45
CA ALA A 120 21.60 -5.24 -2.09
C ALA A 120 22.21 -6.58 -1.64
N ALA A 121 22.16 -6.90 -0.35
CA ALA A 121 22.64 -8.17 0.20
C ALA A 121 21.84 -9.37 -0.31
N SER A 122 20.56 -9.19 -0.66
CA SER A 122 19.70 -10.21 -1.27
C SER A 122 19.91 -10.37 -2.79
N GLY A 123 20.98 -9.79 -3.34
CA GLY A 123 21.36 -9.93 -4.75
C GLY A 123 20.85 -8.81 -5.68
N ALA A 124 20.13 -7.81 -5.17
CA ALA A 124 19.75 -6.62 -5.92
C ALA A 124 20.92 -5.62 -5.95
N THR A 125 21.98 -5.94 -6.70
CA THR A 125 23.20 -5.12 -6.79
C THR A 125 22.88 -3.69 -7.20
N GLY A 126 23.44 -2.71 -6.46
CA GLY A 126 23.22 -1.29 -6.69
C GLY A 126 21.89 -0.76 -6.12
N TRP A 127 21.24 -1.49 -5.22
CA TRP A 127 20.02 -1.07 -4.51
C TRP A 127 20.25 -0.81 -3.01
N ASP A 128 21.52 -0.64 -2.58
CA ASP A 128 21.87 -0.16 -1.24
C ASP A 128 21.40 1.28 -1.00
N TRP A 129 21.38 1.69 0.28
CA TRP A 129 20.89 3.02 0.67
C TRP A 129 21.55 4.17 -0.09
N ASN A 130 22.87 4.16 -0.22
CA ASN A 130 23.58 5.23 -0.91
C ASN A 130 23.20 5.34 -2.39
N SER A 131 22.88 4.22 -3.01
CA SER A 131 22.46 4.12 -4.41
C SER A 131 21.00 4.53 -4.63
N VAL A 132 20.13 4.43 -3.62
CA VAL A 132 18.69 4.76 -3.75
C VAL A 132 18.32 6.14 -3.20
N LEU A 133 19.06 6.67 -2.23
CA LEU A 133 18.80 7.99 -1.65
C LEU A 133 18.70 9.13 -2.69
N PRO A 134 19.56 9.20 -3.72
CA PRO A 134 19.43 10.22 -4.76
C PRO A 134 18.07 10.17 -5.49
N TYR A 135 17.49 8.98 -5.64
CA TYR A 135 16.19 8.80 -6.28
C TYR A 135 15.03 9.16 -5.36
N PHE A 136 15.13 8.93 -4.05
CA PHE A 136 14.18 9.48 -3.09
C PHE A 136 14.14 11.00 -3.13
N LYS A 137 15.31 11.65 -3.16
CA LYS A 137 15.43 13.11 -3.31
C LYS A 137 14.87 13.61 -4.64
N LYS A 138 15.00 12.82 -5.71
CA LYS A 138 14.46 13.15 -7.03
C LYS A 138 12.93 13.06 -7.10
N VAL A 139 12.33 12.16 -6.30
CA VAL A 139 10.87 12.02 -6.18
C VAL A 139 10.25 13.20 -5.45
N GLU A 140 10.85 13.62 -4.33
CA GLU A 140 10.21 14.53 -3.40
C GLU A 140 10.53 16.01 -3.64
N ARG A 141 9.55 16.82 -3.30
CA ARG A 141 9.73 18.23 -2.98
C ARG A 141 9.31 18.41 -1.53
N ASP A 142 10.29 18.35 -0.61
CA ASP A 142 10.00 18.57 0.79
C ASP A 142 9.70 20.05 1.02
N MET A 143 8.58 20.34 1.68
CA MET A 143 8.09 21.69 1.91
C MET A 143 8.43 22.20 3.32
N ASP A 144 8.99 21.34 4.17
CA ASP A 144 9.25 21.63 5.57
C ASP A 144 10.76 21.55 5.90
N PHE A 145 11.53 20.74 5.17
CA PHE A 145 12.95 20.48 5.43
C PHE A 145 13.81 20.55 4.17
N ASP A 146 15.04 20.99 4.40
CA ASP A 146 16.15 21.01 3.44
C ASP A 146 17.30 20.11 3.94
N GLY A 147 18.37 20.04 3.18
CA GLY A 147 19.63 19.42 3.58
C GLY A 147 19.93 18.09 2.90
N PRO A 148 20.87 17.29 3.47
CA PRO A 148 21.43 16.13 2.76
C PRO A 148 20.41 15.01 2.49
N TRP A 149 19.38 14.94 3.30
CA TRP A 149 18.37 13.89 3.23
C TRP A 149 17.18 14.22 2.33
N HIS A 150 16.94 15.51 2.00
CA HIS A 150 15.75 15.98 1.31
C HIS A 150 16.00 16.47 -0.10
N GLY A 151 14.99 16.28 -0.96
CA GLY A 151 14.88 16.91 -2.28
C GLY A 151 13.86 18.03 -2.24
N ASN A 152 14.10 19.11 -2.99
CA ASN A 152 13.24 20.30 -3.06
C ASN A 152 12.69 20.57 -4.46
N GLU A 153 13.09 19.78 -5.47
CA GLU A 153 12.70 19.96 -6.88
C GLU A 153 11.85 18.82 -7.44
N GLY A 154 11.60 17.78 -6.63
CA GLY A 154 10.84 16.60 -7.06
C GLY A 154 9.37 16.89 -7.35
N ARG A 155 8.71 15.93 -7.96
CA ARG A 155 7.32 16.09 -8.43
C ARG A 155 6.27 15.82 -7.38
N ILE A 156 6.65 15.18 -6.27
CA ILE A 156 5.74 14.84 -5.18
C ILE A 156 6.03 15.75 -3.99
N PRO A 157 5.19 16.76 -3.73
CA PRO A 157 5.32 17.57 -2.54
C PRO A 157 5.04 16.72 -1.30
N VAL A 158 5.88 16.87 -0.29
CA VAL A 158 5.68 16.23 1.01
C VAL A 158 5.67 17.28 2.10
N ARG A 159 4.81 17.07 3.11
CA ARG A 159 4.68 17.99 4.22
C ARG A 159 4.18 17.31 5.48
N ARG A 160 4.32 18.02 6.59
CA ARG A 160 3.94 17.59 7.93
C ARG A 160 2.98 18.60 8.57
N ILE A 161 2.30 18.22 9.63
CA ILE A 161 1.65 19.12 10.58
C ILE A 161 2.35 18.91 11.91
N PHE A 162 2.96 19.96 12.46
CA PHE A 162 3.73 19.91 13.70
C PHE A 162 2.84 19.96 14.94
N PRO A 163 3.34 19.57 16.15
CA PRO A 163 2.56 19.35 17.35
C PRO A 163 1.69 20.51 17.84
N ASP A 164 2.08 21.76 17.57
CA ASP A 164 1.31 22.95 17.93
C ASP A 164 -0.08 22.98 17.26
N LEU A 165 -0.20 22.39 16.07
CA LEU A 165 -1.45 22.30 15.30
C LEU A 165 -2.16 20.95 15.43
N TRP A 166 -1.69 20.03 16.25
CA TRP A 166 -2.34 18.75 16.45
C TRP A 166 -3.65 18.87 17.21
N PRO A 167 -4.65 18.01 16.94
CA PRO A 167 -5.81 17.87 17.81
C PRO A 167 -5.41 17.33 19.18
N GLU A 168 -6.24 17.58 20.20
CA GLU A 168 -5.90 17.21 21.57
C GLU A 168 -5.66 15.70 21.76
N HIS A 169 -6.34 14.83 20.99
CA HIS A 169 -6.04 13.41 21.00
C HIS A 169 -4.60 13.11 20.54
N ALA A 170 -4.13 13.72 19.46
CA ALA A 170 -2.75 13.53 18.99
C ALA A 170 -1.72 14.12 19.97
N LYS A 171 -2.01 15.28 20.59
CA LYS A 171 -1.15 15.87 21.63
C LYS A 171 -1.05 14.99 22.87
N ALA A 172 -2.18 14.45 23.33
CA ALA A 172 -2.21 13.53 24.46
C ALA A 172 -1.46 12.24 24.14
N THR A 173 -1.59 11.73 22.93
CA THR A 173 -0.85 10.55 22.49
C THR A 173 0.67 10.80 22.47
N GLY A 174 1.13 11.95 21.98
CA GLY A 174 2.55 12.31 22.03
C GLY A 174 3.08 12.31 23.48
N LYS A 175 2.33 12.90 24.41
CA LYS A 175 2.70 12.86 25.85
C LYS A 175 2.68 11.44 26.42
N ALA A 176 1.75 10.58 25.98
CA ALA A 176 1.72 9.18 26.42
C ALA A 176 2.95 8.42 25.90
N PHE A 177 3.39 8.70 24.67
CA PHE A 177 4.64 8.16 24.13
C PHE A 177 5.86 8.62 24.93
N GLU A 178 5.96 9.91 25.27
CA GLU A 178 7.03 10.44 26.14
C GLU A 178 7.07 9.76 27.50
N GLN A 179 5.89 9.55 28.13
CA GLN A 179 5.81 8.81 29.41
C GLN A 179 6.23 7.35 29.28
N ALA A 180 6.01 6.75 28.10
CA ALA A 180 6.47 5.39 27.79
C ALA A 180 7.97 5.33 27.41
N GLY A 181 8.68 6.47 27.42
CA GLY A 181 10.12 6.56 27.14
C GLY A 181 10.50 6.83 25.68
N TYR A 182 9.53 7.05 24.80
CA TYR A 182 9.81 7.39 23.41
C TYR A 182 10.09 8.88 23.24
N LYS A 183 11.14 9.21 22.50
CA LYS A 183 11.51 10.60 22.21
C LYS A 183 10.71 11.17 21.03
N PHE A 184 10.57 12.49 21.00
CA PHE A 184 10.08 13.18 19.83
C PHE A 184 11.17 13.23 18.75
N ILE A 185 10.83 12.80 17.54
CA ILE A 185 11.64 12.85 16.33
C ILE A 185 11.05 13.92 15.42
N LYS A 186 11.86 14.89 15.03
CA LYS A 186 11.38 15.99 14.20
C LYS A 186 11.11 15.55 12.77
N ASP A 187 11.92 14.63 12.25
CA ASP A 187 11.89 14.18 10.86
C ASP A 187 12.04 12.65 10.72
N GLN A 188 10.94 11.97 10.44
CA GLN A 188 10.92 10.52 10.26
C GLN A 188 11.76 10.00 9.09
N ASN A 189 12.07 10.85 8.10
CA ASN A 189 12.80 10.49 6.88
C ASN A 189 14.31 10.81 6.94
N ALA A 190 14.78 11.35 8.06
CA ALA A 190 16.19 11.64 8.32
C ALA A 190 16.71 11.02 9.62
N GLU A 191 15.82 10.64 10.52
CA GLU A 191 16.14 10.05 11.83
C GLU A 191 15.43 8.69 11.93
N TRP A 192 16.20 7.59 12.02
CA TRP A 192 15.66 6.22 11.99
C TRP A 192 15.64 5.53 13.35
N GLU A 193 15.78 6.28 14.43
CA GLU A 193 15.67 5.78 15.79
C GLU A 193 14.21 5.57 16.24
N ASP A 194 14.04 4.85 17.36
CA ASP A 194 12.73 4.72 18.01
C ASP A 194 12.23 6.07 18.50
N GLY A 195 10.99 6.40 18.17
CA GLY A 195 10.39 7.65 18.58
C GLY A 195 9.13 8.00 17.79
N TYR A 196 8.40 9.00 18.28
CA TYR A 196 7.20 9.50 17.63
C TYR A 196 7.45 10.82 16.89
N PHE A 197 6.70 11.05 15.83
CA PHE A 197 6.97 12.15 14.89
C PHE A 197 5.70 12.65 14.19
N PRO A 198 5.76 13.89 13.63
CA PRO A 198 4.76 14.35 12.69
C PRO A 198 4.81 13.49 11.42
N ILE A 199 3.69 12.91 11.04
CA ILE A 199 3.65 12.04 9.86
C ILE A 199 3.89 12.82 8.57
N THR A 200 4.78 12.33 7.72
CA THR A 200 5.05 12.89 6.39
C THR A 200 4.04 12.38 5.39
N ILE A 201 3.41 13.27 4.64
CA ILE A 201 2.43 12.89 3.61
C ILE A 201 2.65 13.60 2.27
N SER A 202 2.28 12.92 1.18
CA SER A 202 2.28 13.43 -0.19
C SER A 202 1.06 14.32 -0.44
N ASN A 203 1.17 15.60 -0.06
CA ASN A 203 0.06 16.53 -0.05
C ASN A 203 0.54 17.96 -0.29
N ALA A 204 -0.28 18.76 -0.97
CA ALA A 204 -0.08 20.19 -1.10
C ALA A 204 -1.43 20.91 -0.92
N TYR A 205 -1.46 21.97 -0.11
CA TYR A 205 -2.66 22.76 0.13
C TYR A 205 -3.87 21.94 0.59
N GLU A 206 -3.65 20.99 1.49
CA GLU A 206 -4.65 20.03 2.00
C GLU A 206 -5.31 19.17 0.89
N ARG A 207 -4.61 18.97 -0.23
CA ARG A 207 -5.02 18.09 -1.33
C ARG A 207 -3.96 17.05 -1.61
N ARG A 208 -4.40 15.83 -1.88
CA ARG A 208 -3.55 14.73 -2.34
C ARG A 208 -2.78 15.12 -3.59
N VAL A 209 -1.50 14.73 -3.64
CA VAL A 209 -0.74 14.70 -4.89
C VAL A 209 -0.35 13.24 -5.16
N SER A 210 -1.15 12.59 -6.03
CA SER A 210 -0.86 11.23 -6.50
C SER A 210 0.28 11.25 -7.53
N ALA A 211 0.81 10.07 -7.86
CA ALA A 211 1.80 9.94 -8.94
C ALA A 211 1.27 10.50 -10.27
N ALA A 212 0.00 10.27 -10.61
CA ALA A 212 -0.59 10.84 -11.82
C ALA A 212 -0.66 12.37 -11.76
N ILE A 213 -1.00 12.96 -10.60
CA ILE A 213 -1.03 14.42 -10.44
C ILE A 213 0.37 15.02 -10.54
N GLY A 214 1.36 14.40 -9.92
CA GLY A 214 2.73 14.91 -9.90
C GLY A 214 3.50 14.67 -11.21
N TYR A 215 3.39 13.49 -11.79
CA TYR A 215 4.19 13.10 -12.97
C TYR A 215 3.47 13.29 -14.31
N LEU A 216 2.16 13.12 -14.35
CA LEU A 216 1.35 13.34 -15.57
C LEU A 216 0.67 14.71 -15.52
N ASP A 217 1.45 15.72 -15.18
CA ASP A 217 1.04 17.13 -15.18
C ASP A 217 0.64 17.61 -16.60
N PRO A 218 0.01 18.79 -16.74
CA PRO A 218 -0.39 19.30 -18.04
C PRO A 218 0.73 19.35 -19.07
N GLY A 219 1.93 19.74 -18.68
CA GLY A 219 3.10 19.82 -19.58
C GLY A 219 3.51 18.43 -20.09
N THR A 220 3.52 17.43 -19.22
CA THR A 220 3.80 16.03 -19.60
C THR A 220 2.73 15.48 -20.53
N ARG A 221 1.45 15.71 -20.24
CA ARG A 221 0.32 15.21 -21.05
C ARG A 221 0.26 15.84 -22.45
N LEU A 222 0.83 17.02 -22.65
CA LEU A 222 0.89 17.71 -23.94
C LEU A 222 2.06 17.26 -24.83
N ARG A 223 2.92 16.35 -24.37
CA ARG A 223 4.02 15.82 -25.19
C ARG A 223 3.47 15.00 -26.35
N GLU A 224 3.84 15.33 -27.58
CA GLU A 224 3.38 14.66 -28.80
C GLU A 224 3.80 13.18 -28.87
N ASN A 225 4.88 12.82 -28.21
CA ASN A 225 5.45 11.47 -28.15
C ASN A 225 4.92 10.61 -26.99
N LEU A 226 3.96 11.12 -26.19
CA LEU A 226 3.30 10.38 -25.11
C LEU A 226 1.81 10.18 -25.43
N SER A 227 1.38 8.93 -25.48
CA SER A 227 -0.03 8.56 -25.55
C SER A 227 -0.48 7.93 -24.23
N ILE A 228 -1.58 8.41 -23.65
CA ILE A 228 -2.19 7.84 -22.45
C ILE A 228 -3.57 7.31 -22.83
N SER A 229 -3.80 6.00 -22.65
CA SER A 229 -5.08 5.34 -22.92
C SER A 229 -5.64 4.75 -21.64
N THR A 230 -6.65 5.37 -21.09
CA THR A 230 -7.40 4.91 -19.91
C THR A 230 -8.62 4.09 -20.34
N ASP A 231 -9.31 3.47 -19.37
CA ASP A 231 -10.38 2.48 -19.65
C ASP A 231 -9.92 1.40 -20.64
N THR A 232 -8.63 1.05 -20.57
CA THR A 232 -7.93 0.13 -21.47
C THR A 232 -7.34 -1.02 -20.68
N GLN A 233 -8.03 -2.14 -20.69
CA GLN A 233 -7.60 -3.34 -19.97
C GLN A 233 -6.77 -4.24 -20.89
N VAL A 234 -5.49 -4.42 -20.55
CA VAL A 234 -4.61 -5.39 -21.22
C VAL A 234 -5.02 -6.80 -20.80
N SER A 235 -5.18 -7.69 -21.79
CA SER A 235 -5.59 -9.09 -21.57
C SER A 235 -4.43 -10.07 -21.74
N SER A 236 -3.48 -9.80 -22.66
CA SER A 236 -2.35 -10.69 -22.90
C SER A 236 -1.15 -9.96 -23.52
N LEU A 237 0.02 -10.54 -23.34
CA LEU A 237 1.26 -10.14 -24.02
C LEU A 237 1.35 -10.84 -25.39
N ILE A 238 2.02 -10.21 -26.34
CA ILE A 238 2.27 -10.74 -27.68
C ILE A 238 3.76 -11.02 -27.82
N PHE A 239 4.08 -12.23 -28.26
CA PHE A 239 5.45 -12.68 -28.44
C PHE A 239 5.76 -13.02 -29.90
N ASP A 240 7.01 -12.80 -30.28
CA ASP A 240 7.67 -13.35 -31.46
C ASP A 240 8.89 -14.16 -30.95
N GLY A 241 8.78 -15.49 -31.02
CA GLY A 241 9.71 -16.36 -30.34
C GLY A 241 9.77 -16.10 -28.84
N GLN A 242 10.93 -15.74 -28.31
CA GLN A 242 11.15 -15.37 -26.91
C GLN A 242 11.06 -13.87 -26.64
N ARG A 243 10.83 -13.05 -27.69
CA ARG A 243 10.74 -11.61 -27.55
C ARG A 243 9.30 -11.14 -27.38
N CYS A 244 9.02 -10.39 -26.32
CA CYS A 244 7.76 -9.70 -26.15
C CYS A 244 7.73 -8.48 -27.10
N VAL A 245 6.72 -8.41 -27.98
CA VAL A 245 6.63 -7.40 -29.04
C VAL A 245 5.34 -6.59 -28.99
N GLY A 246 4.53 -6.74 -27.96
CA GLY A 246 3.29 -5.98 -27.83
C GLY A 246 2.31 -6.55 -26.82
N VAL A 247 1.11 -5.98 -26.85
CA VAL A 247 0.00 -6.36 -25.96
C VAL A 247 -1.32 -6.40 -26.72
N LYS A 248 -2.24 -7.26 -26.25
CA LYS A 248 -3.66 -7.22 -26.60
C LYS A 248 -4.43 -6.54 -25.47
N ALA A 249 -5.30 -5.62 -25.83
CA ALA A 249 -6.11 -4.90 -24.85
C ALA A 249 -7.55 -4.73 -25.33
N THR A 250 -8.44 -4.44 -24.40
CA THR A 250 -9.80 -3.97 -24.68
C THR A 250 -9.88 -2.48 -24.43
N VAL A 251 -10.16 -1.70 -25.46
CA VAL A 251 -10.30 -0.25 -25.42
C VAL A 251 -11.76 0.10 -25.67
N ALA A 252 -12.43 0.70 -24.68
CA ALA A 252 -13.87 1.02 -24.78
C ALA A 252 -14.73 -0.18 -25.27
N GLY A 253 -14.44 -1.38 -24.77
CA GLY A 253 -15.15 -2.62 -25.12
C GLY A 253 -14.71 -3.29 -26.44
N LYS A 254 -13.75 -2.74 -27.20
CA LYS A 254 -13.25 -3.29 -28.46
C LYS A 254 -11.84 -3.84 -28.31
N PRO A 255 -11.56 -5.05 -28.85
CA PRO A 255 -10.19 -5.59 -28.86
C PRO A 255 -9.29 -4.78 -29.76
N GLN A 256 -8.07 -4.52 -29.28
CA GLN A 256 -7.02 -3.81 -30.01
C GLN A 256 -5.65 -4.40 -29.68
N GLU A 257 -4.73 -4.40 -30.65
CA GLU A 257 -3.33 -4.76 -30.45
C GLU A 257 -2.45 -3.52 -30.54
N PHE A 258 -1.46 -3.47 -29.63
CA PHE A 258 -0.41 -2.46 -29.64
C PHE A 258 0.94 -3.15 -29.76
N ARG A 259 1.84 -2.60 -30.59
CA ARG A 259 3.18 -3.13 -30.84
C ARG A 259 4.24 -2.17 -30.32
N GLY A 260 5.29 -2.72 -29.69
CA GLY A 260 6.38 -1.92 -29.13
C GLY A 260 7.68 -2.70 -29.03
N HIS A 261 8.78 -1.97 -28.90
CA HIS A 261 10.12 -2.55 -28.77
C HIS A 261 10.36 -3.10 -27.36
N GLU A 262 9.82 -2.44 -26.34
CA GLU A 262 9.90 -2.86 -24.95
C GLU A 262 8.55 -2.70 -24.24
N ILE A 263 8.13 -3.75 -23.53
CA ILE A 263 6.89 -3.79 -22.77
C ILE A 263 7.24 -3.76 -21.29
N ILE A 264 6.63 -2.87 -20.53
CA ILE A 264 6.90 -2.69 -19.09
C ILE A 264 5.62 -2.93 -18.30
N LEU A 265 5.58 -4.00 -17.52
CA LEU A 265 4.49 -4.27 -16.59
C LEU A 265 4.64 -3.40 -15.34
N SER A 266 3.61 -2.62 -15.02
CA SER A 266 3.51 -1.76 -13.84
C SER A 266 2.14 -1.90 -13.17
N CYS A 267 1.63 -3.17 -13.15
CA CYS A 267 0.27 -3.49 -12.69
C CYS A 267 0.19 -3.79 -11.19
N GLY A 268 1.31 -3.65 -10.46
CA GLY A 268 1.42 -3.93 -9.03
C GLY A 268 1.56 -5.42 -8.72
N ALA A 269 1.85 -5.72 -7.45
CA ALA A 269 2.26 -7.05 -6.99
C ALA A 269 1.20 -8.15 -7.15
N ILE A 270 -0.04 -7.81 -7.47
CA ILE A 270 -1.11 -8.79 -7.71
C ILE A 270 -1.28 -9.07 -9.21
N HIS A 271 -1.31 -8.04 -10.04
CA HIS A 271 -1.63 -8.22 -11.46
C HIS A 271 -0.39 -8.40 -12.35
N SER A 272 0.79 -7.87 -11.99
CA SER A 272 2.02 -8.10 -12.76
C SER A 272 2.40 -9.58 -12.84
N PRO A 273 2.47 -10.35 -11.72
CA PRO A 273 2.73 -11.79 -11.81
C PRO A 273 1.60 -12.53 -12.55
N ALA A 274 0.34 -12.11 -12.44
CA ALA A 274 -0.76 -12.72 -13.18
C ALA A 274 -0.61 -12.53 -14.71
N HIS A 275 -0.14 -11.37 -15.17
CA HIS A 275 0.20 -11.15 -16.58
C HIS A 275 1.35 -12.03 -17.05
N LEU A 276 2.40 -12.18 -16.26
CA LEU A 276 3.52 -13.08 -16.56
C LEU A 276 3.03 -14.52 -16.69
N MET A 277 2.29 -15.02 -15.71
CA MET A 277 1.77 -16.40 -15.72
C MET A 277 0.86 -16.66 -16.93
N ARG A 278 -0.07 -15.75 -17.27
CA ARG A 278 -0.91 -15.88 -18.47
C ARG A 278 -0.12 -15.90 -19.78
N ALA A 279 1.07 -15.32 -19.77
CA ALA A 279 2.01 -15.32 -20.91
C ALA A 279 2.91 -16.56 -20.96
N GLY A 280 2.73 -17.53 -20.06
CA GLY A 280 3.55 -18.73 -19.97
C GLY A 280 4.88 -18.53 -19.22
N ILE A 281 4.99 -17.46 -18.40
CA ILE A 281 6.18 -17.13 -17.62
C ILE A 281 5.84 -17.33 -16.14
N GLY A 282 6.37 -18.40 -15.54
CA GLY A 282 6.04 -18.69 -14.13
C GLY A 282 6.30 -20.14 -13.71
N PRO A 283 5.70 -20.59 -12.59
CA PRO A 283 5.81 -21.96 -12.09
C PRO A 283 5.23 -22.97 -13.09
N GLY A 284 6.09 -23.76 -13.74
CA GLY A 284 5.72 -24.60 -14.88
C GLY A 284 4.61 -25.62 -14.59
N ALA A 285 4.53 -26.20 -13.39
CA ALA A 285 3.45 -27.12 -13.01
C ALA A 285 2.10 -26.39 -13.01
N HIS A 286 2.03 -25.24 -12.31
CA HIS A 286 0.82 -24.41 -12.22
C HIS A 286 0.34 -23.91 -13.60
N LEU A 287 1.25 -23.53 -14.49
CA LEU A 287 0.88 -23.11 -15.85
C LEU A 287 0.21 -24.24 -16.62
N ARG A 288 0.77 -25.47 -16.56
CA ARG A 288 0.19 -26.63 -17.24
C ARG A 288 -1.18 -27.04 -16.70
N GLU A 289 -1.42 -26.90 -15.38
CA GLU A 289 -2.74 -27.12 -14.77
C GLU A 289 -3.83 -26.22 -15.40
N HIS A 290 -3.44 -25.03 -15.87
CA HIS A 290 -4.35 -24.08 -16.56
C HIS A 290 -4.30 -24.16 -18.09
N GLY A 291 -3.62 -25.18 -18.66
CA GLY A 291 -3.49 -25.35 -20.11
C GLY A 291 -2.63 -24.27 -20.78
N ILE A 292 -1.69 -23.67 -20.04
CA ILE A 292 -0.80 -22.63 -20.53
C ILE A 292 0.57 -23.24 -20.85
N ASP A 293 1.03 -23.06 -22.08
CA ASP A 293 2.36 -23.47 -22.51
C ASP A 293 3.45 -22.70 -21.75
N VAL A 294 4.46 -23.42 -21.26
CA VAL A 294 5.57 -22.83 -20.51
C VAL A 294 6.58 -22.21 -21.47
N ARG A 295 6.66 -20.87 -21.48
CA ARG A 295 7.65 -20.09 -22.23
C ARG A 295 8.95 -19.93 -21.45
N ALA A 296 8.85 -19.56 -20.17
CA ALA A 296 9.96 -19.47 -19.23
C ALA A 296 9.53 -20.04 -17.88
N ALA A 297 10.25 -21.07 -17.42
CA ALA A 297 10.00 -21.68 -16.11
C ALA A 297 10.65 -20.83 -15.02
N LEU A 298 9.92 -19.88 -14.47
CA LEU A 298 10.35 -19.02 -13.38
C LEU A 298 9.52 -19.32 -12.12
N PRO A 299 10.01 -20.19 -11.22
CA PRO A 299 9.24 -20.64 -10.05
C PRO A 299 8.90 -19.51 -9.08
N GLY A 300 9.67 -18.41 -9.06
CA GLY A 300 9.44 -17.27 -8.19
C GLY A 300 8.25 -16.37 -8.56
N VAL A 301 7.72 -16.48 -9.78
CA VAL A 301 6.57 -15.64 -10.20
C VAL A 301 5.34 -15.94 -9.32
N GLY A 302 4.81 -14.90 -8.70
CA GLY A 302 3.66 -14.99 -7.80
C GLY A 302 3.96 -15.56 -6.42
N GLN A 303 5.23 -15.89 -6.12
CA GLN A 303 5.63 -16.39 -4.81
C GLN A 303 6.12 -15.26 -3.91
N ARG A 304 6.17 -15.53 -2.61
CA ARG A 304 6.67 -14.61 -1.59
C ARG A 304 5.88 -13.29 -1.54
N LEU A 305 4.58 -13.32 -1.77
CA LEU A 305 3.72 -12.17 -1.54
C LEU A 305 3.85 -11.73 -0.08
N GLN A 306 4.28 -10.51 0.14
CA GLN A 306 4.37 -9.88 1.46
C GLN A 306 3.43 -8.68 1.54
N ASP A 307 2.92 -8.41 2.73
CA ASP A 307 2.25 -7.18 3.15
C ASP A 307 2.53 -6.98 4.65
N HIS A 308 2.45 -5.77 5.15
CA HIS A 308 2.59 -5.48 6.58
C HIS A 308 1.29 -5.83 7.31
N PRO A 309 1.29 -6.81 8.21
CA PRO A 309 0.10 -7.10 9.01
C PRO A 309 -0.16 -5.99 10.02
N ALA A 310 -1.42 -5.65 10.22
CA ALA A 310 -1.85 -4.65 11.18
C ALA A 310 -3.11 -5.08 11.93
N VAL A 311 -3.19 -4.65 13.19
CA VAL A 311 -4.34 -4.78 14.08
C VAL A 311 -4.56 -3.44 14.79
N ALA A 312 -5.82 -3.06 15.03
CA ALA A 312 -6.13 -1.80 15.68
C ALA A 312 -6.63 -1.98 17.11
N VAL A 313 -6.27 -1.01 17.97
CA VAL A 313 -6.93 -0.76 19.25
C VAL A 313 -7.52 0.64 19.19
N ALA A 314 -8.82 0.76 19.40
CA ALA A 314 -9.57 2.00 19.20
C ALA A 314 -10.20 2.49 20.50
N ALA A 315 -10.59 3.76 20.53
CA ALA A 315 -11.33 4.34 21.64
C ALA A 315 -12.27 5.45 21.15
N PHE A 316 -13.33 5.70 21.90
CA PHE A 316 -14.19 6.84 21.70
C PHE A 316 -13.45 8.14 22.09
N LEU A 317 -13.46 9.12 21.20
CA LEU A 317 -12.86 10.44 21.42
C LEU A 317 -13.86 11.36 22.13
N LYS A 318 -13.46 11.92 23.25
CA LYS A 318 -14.24 12.97 23.92
C LYS A 318 -14.39 14.18 22.97
N PRO A 319 -15.49 14.95 23.04
CA PRO A 319 -15.76 16.03 22.09
C PRO A 319 -14.60 17.03 21.88
N HIS A 320 -13.92 17.43 22.97
CA HIS A 320 -12.80 18.37 22.92
C HIS A 320 -11.52 17.78 22.26
N ALA A 321 -11.45 16.45 22.14
CA ALA A 321 -10.26 15.76 21.61
C ALA A 321 -10.34 15.47 20.09
N ARG A 322 -11.49 15.74 19.48
CA ARG A 322 -11.76 15.51 18.05
C ARG A 322 -11.06 16.52 17.15
N ILE A 323 -10.98 16.19 15.87
CA ILE A 323 -10.41 17.09 14.86
C ILE A 323 -11.33 18.31 14.68
N ILE A 324 -10.71 19.50 14.65
CA ILE A 324 -11.38 20.74 14.23
C ILE A 324 -11.36 20.78 12.70
N HIS A 325 -12.52 20.70 12.08
CA HIS A 325 -12.66 20.56 10.61
C HIS A 325 -12.23 21.77 9.79
N ASP A 326 -12.13 22.93 10.38
CA ASP A 326 -12.04 24.20 9.66
C ASP A 326 -10.71 24.38 8.88
N TYR A 327 -9.63 23.64 9.23
CA TYR A 327 -8.36 23.81 8.55
C TYR A 327 -7.74 22.51 7.99
N SER A 328 -8.15 21.32 8.42
CA SER A 328 -7.63 20.07 7.90
C SER A 328 -8.64 18.92 7.93
N ARG A 329 -8.68 18.14 6.85
CA ARG A 329 -9.44 16.88 6.77
C ARG A 329 -8.59 15.65 7.04
N ARG A 330 -7.32 15.82 7.43
CA ARG A 330 -6.41 14.70 7.75
C ARG A 330 -6.95 13.88 8.90
N HIS A 331 -6.64 12.61 8.89
CA HIS A 331 -7.03 11.68 9.95
C HIS A 331 -5.83 11.20 10.76
N ILE A 332 -4.60 11.40 10.27
CA ILE A 332 -3.34 11.02 10.91
C ILE A 332 -2.47 12.26 11.07
N TYR A 333 -1.94 12.50 12.26
CA TYR A 333 -1.05 13.61 12.59
C TYR A 333 0.30 13.11 13.08
N THR A 334 0.31 11.98 13.80
CA THR A 334 1.51 11.39 14.37
C THR A 334 1.52 9.88 14.20
N ALA A 335 2.72 9.33 14.23
CA ALA A 335 2.99 7.91 14.31
C ALA A 335 4.19 7.66 15.22
N LEU A 336 4.38 6.42 15.60
CA LEU A 336 5.50 5.94 16.40
C LEU A 336 6.21 4.82 15.62
N ARG A 337 7.54 4.94 15.46
CA ARG A 337 8.44 3.83 15.13
C ARG A 337 9.05 3.32 16.42
N TYR A 338 9.06 2.01 16.62
CA TYR A 338 9.64 1.42 17.82
C TYR A 338 10.18 0.02 17.55
N SER A 339 11.06 -0.40 18.44
CA SER A 339 11.67 -1.73 18.39
C SER A 339 10.91 -2.69 19.30
N SER A 340 10.64 -3.90 18.80
CA SER A 340 10.09 -4.98 19.63
C SER A 340 11.08 -5.50 20.67
N ASN A 341 12.37 -5.25 20.44
CA ASN A 341 13.47 -5.81 21.23
C ASN A 341 13.54 -7.36 21.25
N MET A 342 12.87 -8.00 20.29
CA MET A 342 12.93 -9.45 20.15
C MET A 342 14.33 -9.86 19.63
N PRO A 343 14.99 -10.88 20.24
CA PRO A 343 16.32 -11.32 19.82
C PRO A 343 16.40 -11.64 18.33
N GLY A 344 17.41 -11.11 17.65
CA GLY A 344 17.65 -11.34 16.21
C GLY A 344 16.76 -10.50 15.28
N ILE A 345 15.96 -9.58 15.80
CA ILE A 345 15.16 -8.64 15.03
C ILE A 345 15.84 -7.26 15.03
N PRO A 346 15.94 -6.57 13.88
CA PRO A 346 16.53 -5.22 13.83
C PRO A 346 15.68 -4.19 14.58
N ALA A 347 16.31 -3.09 14.99
CA ALA A 347 15.60 -1.96 15.58
C ALA A 347 14.61 -1.31 14.58
N GLY A 348 13.55 -0.69 15.12
CA GLY A 348 12.55 0.01 14.30
C GLY A 348 11.63 -0.92 13.51
N ASP A 349 11.51 -2.17 13.93
CA ASP A 349 10.76 -3.24 13.26
C ASP A 349 9.23 -3.12 13.38
N MET A 350 8.75 -2.23 14.25
CA MET A 350 7.35 -1.98 14.53
C MET A 350 6.95 -0.54 14.22
N PHE A 351 5.69 -0.36 13.82
CA PHE A 351 5.15 0.96 13.53
C PHE A 351 3.71 1.09 14.02
N THR A 352 3.37 2.21 14.63
CA THR A 352 2.00 2.48 15.04
C THR A 352 1.53 3.81 14.50
N VAL A 353 0.49 3.77 13.68
CA VAL A 353 -0.19 4.95 13.18
C VAL A 353 -1.28 5.37 14.17
N VAL A 354 -1.33 6.66 14.49
CA VAL A 354 -2.37 7.23 15.35
C VAL A 354 -3.44 7.89 14.49
N THR A 355 -4.63 7.29 14.43
CA THR A 355 -5.76 7.90 13.74
C THR A 355 -6.59 8.77 14.69
N ASN A 356 -6.93 9.96 14.24
CA ASN A 356 -7.75 10.91 15.00
C ASN A 356 -9.22 10.93 14.50
N LYS A 357 -9.50 10.10 13.54
CA LYS A 357 -10.81 9.66 13.07
C LYS A 357 -10.63 8.41 12.21
N THR A 358 -11.63 7.54 12.17
CA THR A 358 -11.56 6.26 11.46
C THR A 358 -12.44 6.21 10.21
N SER A 359 -13.37 7.16 10.04
CA SER A 359 -14.23 7.23 8.85
C SER A 359 -14.66 8.67 8.53
N TRP A 360 -15.31 8.82 7.35
CA TRP A 360 -15.88 10.08 6.86
C TRP A 360 -17.20 10.46 7.56
N HIS A 361 -17.89 9.49 8.17
CA HIS A 361 -19.20 9.66 8.80
C HIS A 361 -19.06 9.98 10.31
N ALA A 362 -20.14 10.48 10.90
CA ALA A 362 -20.14 11.04 12.25
C ALA A 362 -19.59 10.09 13.33
N VAL A 363 -19.93 8.79 13.29
CA VAL A 363 -19.33 7.80 14.21
C VAL A 363 -17.82 7.67 14.01
N GLY A 364 -17.37 7.67 12.75
CA GLY A 364 -15.93 7.57 12.46
C GLY A 364 -15.14 8.78 12.96
N GLU A 365 -15.75 9.96 13.03
CA GLU A 365 -15.16 11.18 13.59
C GLU A 365 -15.06 11.15 15.12
N GLN A 366 -15.81 10.25 15.77
CA GLN A 366 -15.80 10.04 17.22
C GLN A 366 -14.85 8.94 17.66
N ILE A 367 -14.19 8.22 16.76
CA ILE A 367 -13.32 7.09 17.09
C ILE A 367 -11.89 7.41 16.64
N GLY A 368 -10.96 7.33 17.58
CA GLY A 368 -9.52 7.30 17.33
C GLY A 368 -8.95 5.90 17.49
N SER A 369 -7.79 5.62 16.90
CA SER A 369 -7.15 4.32 17.09
C SER A 369 -5.63 4.36 17.00
N PHE A 370 -5.01 3.37 17.60
CA PHE A 370 -3.65 2.92 17.33
C PHE A 370 -3.72 1.76 16.33
N ILE A 371 -3.14 1.94 15.15
CA ILE A 371 -2.99 0.86 14.16
C ILE A 371 -1.58 0.29 14.33
N VAL A 372 -1.49 -0.80 15.07
CA VAL A 372 -0.25 -1.53 15.33
C VAL A 372 0.12 -2.32 14.10
N THR A 373 1.32 -2.12 13.59
CA THR A 373 1.80 -2.72 12.34
C THR A 373 3.18 -3.36 12.54
N VAL A 374 3.35 -4.60 12.12
CA VAL A 374 4.67 -5.22 11.99
C VAL A 374 5.29 -4.73 10.69
N TYR A 375 6.29 -3.85 10.76
CA TYR A 375 6.97 -3.33 9.58
C TYR A 375 8.03 -4.28 9.05
N LYS A 376 8.85 -4.88 9.90
CA LYS A 376 9.77 -5.94 9.48
C LYS A 376 9.05 -7.28 9.56
N THR A 377 8.34 -7.67 8.49
CA THR A 377 7.66 -8.97 8.44
C THR A 377 8.61 -10.08 7.96
N TYR A 378 8.44 -11.25 8.55
CA TYR A 378 9.09 -12.52 8.17
C TYR A 378 8.10 -13.53 7.59
N SER A 379 6.83 -13.15 7.46
CA SER A 379 5.79 -13.98 6.82
C SER A 379 5.95 -13.91 5.30
N GLU A 380 6.58 -14.92 4.72
CA GLU A 380 7.01 -14.97 3.31
C GLU A 380 6.28 -16.06 2.49
N THR A 381 5.26 -16.68 3.06
CA THR A 381 4.54 -17.80 2.42
C THR A 381 3.33 -17.35 1.59
N GLY A 382 3.11 -16.04 1.47
CA GLY A 382 2.07 -15.50 0.63
C GLY A 382 2.27 -15.78 -0.85
N SER A 383 1.18 -15.85 -1.61
CA SER A 383 1.24 -16.16 -3.04
C SER A 383 0.13 -15.51 -3.86
N VAL A 384 0.44 -15.31 -5.14
CA VAL A 384 -0.51 -14.99 -6.20
C VAL A 384 -0.50 -16.13 -7.20
N LYS A 385 -1.66 -16.70 -7.50
CA LYS A 385 -1.83 -17.80 -8.46
C LYS A 385 -2.96 -17.49 -9.44
N LEU A 386 -2.94 -18.11 -10.62
CA LEU A 386 -4.08 -18.00 -11.53
C LEU A 386 -5.26 -18.85 -11.03
N ARG A 387 -6.47 -18.36 -11.22
CA ARG A 387 -7.71 -19.17 -11.11
C ARG A 387 -8.07 -19.80 -12.45
N SER A 388 -7.69 -19.15 -13.54
CA SER A 388 -7.87 -19.60 -14.92
C SER A 388 -6.89 -18.85 -15.84
N SER A 389 -6.81 -19.29 -17.10
CA SER A 389 -6.07 -18.59 -18.15
C SER A 389 -6.73 -17.27 -18.60
N SER A 390 -8.00 -17.04 -18.24
CA SER A 390 -8.75 -15.84 -18.63
C SER A 390 -8.29 -14.59 -17.87
N ALA A 391 -8.07 -13.49 -18.60
CA ALA A 391 -7.78 -12.19 -18.01
C ALA A 391 -9.02 -11.51 -17.35
N ALA A 392 -10.22 -12.07 -17.53
CA ALA A 392 -11.42 -11.59 -16.88
C ALA A 392 -11.60 -12.13 -15.44
N ASP A 393 -10.82 -13.16 -15.09
CA ASP A 393 -10.82 -13.74 -13.75
C ASP A 393 -9.70 -13.14 -12.91
N GLU A 394 -10.07 -12.68 -11.71
CA GLU A 394 -9.09 -12.19 -10.75
C GLU A 394 -8.22 -13.37 -10.24
N PRO A 395 -6.93 -13.13 -9.98
CA PRO A 395 -6.06 -14.16 -9.42
C PRO A 395 -6.52 -14.59 -8.03
N GLN A 396 -6.10 -15.78 -7.62
CA GLN A 396 -6.14 -16.19 -6.23
C GLN A 396 -4.99 -15.51 -5.50
N VAL A 397 -5.29 -14.88 -4.37
CA VAL A 397 -4.30 -14.12 -3.57
C VAL A 397 -4.39 -14.55 -2.12
N ASP A 398 -3.30 -15.14 -1.64
CA ASP A 398 -3.19 -15.67 -0.29
C ASP A 398 -2.03 -14.96 0.41
N PHE A 399 -2.34 -14.08 1.39
CA PHE A 399 -1.29 -13.32 2.07
C PHE A 399 -0.59 -14.11 3.16
N ASN A 400 -1.26 -15.06 3.81
CA ASN A 400 -0.71 -15.82 4.94
C ASN A 400 -0.05 -14.92 6.00
N LEU A 401 -0.74 -13.84 6.39
CA LEU A 401 -0.24 -12.89 7.39
C LEU A 401 0.00 -13.60 8.72
N LEU A 402 1.06 -13.20 9.43
CA LEU A 402 1.43 -13.78 10.72
C LEU A 402 1.72 -15.30 10.66
N SER A 403 2.17 -15.78 9.50
CA SER A 403 2.61 -17.18 9.34
C SER A 403 3.95 -17.45 10.03
N ASP A 404 4.77 -16.43 10.23
CA ASP A 404 5.97 -16.51 11.05
C ASP A 404 5.62 -16.17 12.52
N HIS A 405 6.07 -17.01 13.45
CA HIS A 405 5.79 -16.83 14.88
C HIS A 405 6.33 -15.51 15.45
N ARG A 406 7.45 -15.01 14.91
CA ARG A 406 8.02 -13.71 15.31
C ARG A 406 7.07 -12.55 15.00
N ASP A 407 6.38 -12.60 13.86
CA ASP A 407 5.42 -11.58 13.47
C ASP A 407 4.18 -11.61 14.39
N LEU A 408 3.69 -12.82 14.68
CA LEU A 408 2.56 -13.01 15.58
C LEU A 408 2.86 -12.50 17.00
N GLN A 409 3.99 -12.90 17.58
CA GLN A 409 4.36 -12.49 18.93
C GLN A 409 4.49 -10.97 19.05
N ARG A 410 5.18 -10.33 18.10
CA ARG A 410 5.33 -8.86 18.09
C ARG A 410 4.01 -8.13 17.90
N MET A 411 3.10 -8.69 17.11
CA MET A 411 1.75 -8.13 16.96
C MET A 411 0.97 -8.24 18.26
N MET A 412 1.01 -9.38 18.95
CA MET A 412 0.35 -9.57 20.25
C MET A 412 0.90 -8.60 21.30
N ASP A 413 2.23 -8.46 21.38
CA ASP A 413 2.89 -7.56 22.32
C ASP A 413 2.52 -6.09 22.03
N GLY A 414 2.52 -5.69 20.75
CA GLY A 414 2.10 -4.36 20.34
C GLY A 414 0.64 -4.06 20.64
N VAL A 415 -0.28 -4.98 20.36
CA VAL A 415 -1.72 -4.82 20.69
C VAL A 415 -1.91 -4.69 22.18
N ARG A 416 -1.21 -5.48 23.00
CA ARG A 416 -1.23 -5.38 24.47
C ARG A 416 -0.67 -4.04 24.96
N GLN A 417 0.47 -3.60 24.43
CA GLN A 417 1.10 -2.33 24.77
C GLN A 417 0.16 -1.14 24.54
N PHE A 418 -0.43 -1.04 23.35
CA PHE A 418 -1.31 0.09 23.01
C PHE A 418 -2.69 -0.05 23.65
N GLY A 419 -3.15 -1.26 23.93
CA GLY A 419 -4.30 -1.52 24.78
C GLY A 419 -4.12 -0.96 26.19
N ALA A 420 -2.99 -1.24 26.82
CA ALA A 420 -2.64 -0.71 28.13
C ALA A 420 -2.45 0.82 28.10
N MET A 421 -1.89 1.37 27.03
CA MET A 421 -1.70 2.82 26.87
C MET A 421 -3.03 3.59 26.93
N HIS A 422 -4.11 3.07 26.36
CA HIS A 422 -5.44 3.67 26.47
C HIS A 422 -5.96 3.79 27.92
N LEU A 423 -5.43 2.99 28.84
CA LEU A 423 -5.81 3.00 30.26
C LEU A 423 -5.00 4.00 31.09
N THR A 424 -4.01 4.69 30.51
CA THR A 424 -3.24 5.72 31.21
C THR A 424 -4.10 6.96 31.47
N PRO A 425 -3.85 7.71 32.57
CA PRO A 425 -4.61 8.93 32.88
C PRO A 425 -4.58 9.98 31.75
N ILE A 426 -3.45 10.08 31.04
CA ILE A 426 -3.31 11.00 29.89
C ILE A 426 -4.29 10.63 28.77
N MET A 427 -4.37 9.36 28.39
CA MET A 427 -5.29 8.93 27.36
C MET A 427 -6.74 8.98 27.82
N GLN A 428 -7.02 8.60 29.07
CA GLN A 428 -8.37 8.72 29.65
C GLN A 428 -8.87 10.17 29.75
N ALA A 429 -7.98 11.16 29.75
CA ALA A 429 -8.40 12.56 29.67
C ALA A 429 -9.08 12.90 28.34
N VAL A 430 -8.70 12.24 27.24
CA VAL A 430 -9.15 12.54 25.86
C VAL A 430 -10.00 11.41 25.23
N THR A 431 -9.99 10.20 25.82
CA THR A 431 -10.73 9.03 25.30
C THR A 431 -11.58 8.37 26.37
N ASP A 432 -12.56 7.59 25.91
CA ASP A 432 -13.40 6.71 26.75
C ASP A 432 -13.58 5.35 26.03
N ASN A 433 -13.95 4.32 26.81
CA ASN A 433 -14.38 3.01 26.32
C ASN A 433 -13.42 2.42 25.24
N PRO A 434 -12.13 2.20 25.54
CA PRO A 434 -11.22 1.58 24.60
C PRO A 434 -11.60 0.12 24.30
N PHE A 435 -11.35 -0.33 23.06
CA PHE A 435 -11.73 -1.65 22.58
C PHE A 435 -10.80 -2.16 21.49
N PRO A 436 -10.60 -3.49 21.38
CA PRO A 436 -9.95 -4.11 20.23
C PRO A 436 -10.79 -3.91 18.97
N ALA A 437 -10.19 -3.48 17.87
CA ALA A 437 -10.89 -3.15 16.64
C ALA A 437 -10.37 -3.97 15.45
N SER A 438 -11.29 -4.33 14.55
CA SER A 438 -10.97 -5.02 13.30
C SER A 438 -11.54 -4.26 12.10
N TYR A 439 -10.91 -4.43 10.93
CA TYR A 439 -11.44 -3.96 9.66
C TYR A 439 -12.32 -5.05 9.05
N SER A 440 -13.49 -5.26 9.67
CA SER A 440 -14.46 -6.28 9.25
C SER A 440 -15.32 -5.82 8.06
N ASP A 441 -15.99 -6.77 7.41
CA ASP A 441 -16.95 -6.47 6.34
C ASP A 441 -18.07 -5.54 6.81
N LYS A 442 -18.48 -5.62 8.09
CA LYS A 442 -19.44 -4.70 8.69
C LYS A 442 -18.92 -3.27 8.72
N VAL A 443 -17.69 -3.07 9.21
CA VAL A 443 -17.01 -1.76 9.24
C VAL A 443 -16.87 -1.21 7.83
N ARG A 444 -16.44 -2.05 6.90
CA ARG A 444 -16.30 -1.70 5.48
C ARG A 444 -17.63 -1.28 4.86
N GLN A 445 -18.72 -2.01 5.12
CA GLN A 445 -20.05 -1.69 4.60
C GLN A 445 -20.60 -0.35 5.12
N VAL A 446 -20.41 -0.07 6.40
CA VAL A 446 -20.78 1.22 7.02
C VAL A 446 -19.91 2.35 6.49
N GLY A 447 -18.65 2.07 6.16
CA GLY A 447 -17.72 3.03 5.55
C GLY A 447 -18.06 3.44 4.12
N LEU A 448 -18.89 2.69 3.39
CA LEU A 448 -19.33 3.07 2.04
C LEU A 448 -20.11 4.38 2.05
N HIS A 449 -19.73 5.32 1.17
CA HIS A 449 -20.37 6.62 1.08
C HIS A 449 -21.80 6.52 0.52
N SER A 450 -22.80 6.67 1.41
CA SER A 450 -24.21 6.64 1.04
C SER A 450 -25.07 7.50 1.98
N ARG A 451 -26.22 7.98 1.48
CA ARG A 451 -27.19 8.74 2.30
C ARG A 451 -27.72 7.89 3.47
N LYS A 452 -27.92 6.57 3.23
CA LYS A 452 -28.36 5.63 4.25
C LYS A 452 -27.33 5.52 5.38
N ASN A 453 -26.06 5.28 5.04
CA ASN A 453 -24.99 5.16 6.04
C ASN A 453 -24.78 6.48 6.79
N LYS A 454 -24.87 7.63 6.09
CA LYS A 454 -24.83 8.93 6.75
C LYS A 454 -25.92 9.05 7.83
N LEU A 455 -27.19 8.79 7.48
CA LEU A 455 -28.30 8.90 8.43
C LEU A 455 -28.13 7.95 9.63
N ILE A 456 -27.80 6.67 9.38
CA ILE A 456 -27.62 5.69 10.45
C ILE A 456 -26.48 6.11 11.39
N THR A 457 -25.36 6.57 10.84
CA THR A 457 -24.20 6.96 11.63
C THR A 457 -24.40 8.30 12.32
N ASP A 458 -25.18 9.23 11.78
CA ASP A 458 -25.53 10.48 12.45
C ASP A 458 -26.40 10.21 13.70
N VAL A 459 -27.39 9.31 13.61
CA VAL A 459 -28.22 8.89 14.75
C VAL A 459 -27.40 8.15 15.81
N LEU A 460 -26.55 7.21 15.38
CA LEU A 460 -25.67 6.48 16.31
C LEU A 460 -24.67 7.41 16.99
N ALA A 461 -24.12 8.38 16.27
CA ALA A 461 -23.17 9.35 16.81
C ALA A 461 -23.81 10.20 17.91
N MET A 462 -25.07 10.66 17.73
CA MET A 462 -25.81 11.37 18.80
C MET A 462 -26.00 10.50 20.05
N ALA A 463 -26.29 9.21 19.87
CA ALA A 463 -26.42 8.27 20.98
C ALA A 463 -25.08 8.01 21.70
N LEU A 464 -23.97 7.94 20.97
CA LEU A 464 -22.63 7.80 21.51
C LEU A 464 -22.16 9.04 22.29
N ASP A 465 -22.61 10.24 21.92
CA ASP A 465 -22.36 11.47 22.68
C ASP A 465 -23.26 11.60 23.94
N GLY A 466 -24.22 10.70 24.09
CA GLY A 466 -25.11 10.63 25.24
C GLY A 466 -24.47 10.08 26.52
N PRO A 467 -25.29 9.55 27.48
CA PRO A 467 -24.80 9.03 28.75
C PRO A 467 -23.74 7.93 28.59
N ALA A 468 -22.72 7.93 29.46
CA ALA A 468 -21.60 6.99 29.40
C ALA A 468 -22.03 5.51 29.42
N ALA A 469 -23.09 5.16 30.20
CA ALA A 469 -23.61 3.79 30.24
C ALA A 469 -24.22 3.37 28.89
N LEU A 470 -24.94 4.25 28.21
CA LEU A 470 -25.49 4.00 26.88
C LEU A 470 -24.35 3.86 25.85
N ARG A 471 -23.36 4.74 25.87
CA ARG A 471 -22.19 4.67 25.02
C ARG A 471 -21.47 3.36 25.15
N LYS A 472 -21.17 2.93 26.41
CA LYS A 472 -20.53 1.65 26.68
C LYS A 472 -21.34 0.49 26.08
N TYR A 473 -22.63 0.43 26.33
CA TYR A 473 -23.52 -0.61 25.80
C TYR A 473 -23.51 -0.64 24.27
N LEU A 474 -23.56 0.52 23.59
CA LEU A 474 -23.57 0.61 22.14
C LEU A 474 -22.21 0.16 21.53
N ILE A 475 -21.08 0.53 22.15
CA ILE A 475 -19.76 0.08 21.72
C ILE A 475 -19.65 -1.44 21.86
N GLU A 476 -20.01 -2.00 23.01
CA GLU A 476 -19.92 -3.43 23.29
C GLU A 476 -20.84 -4.27 22.38
N THR A 477 -22.02 -3.76 22.01
CA THR A 477 -23.00 -4.52 21.23
C THR A 477 -22.93 -4.29 19.73
N LEU A 478 -22.57 -3.08 19.29
CA LEU A 478 -22.62 -2.71 17.86
C LEU A 478 -21.25 -2.57 17.20
N VAL A 479 -20.21 -2.24 17.99
CA VAL A 479 -18.89 -1.92 17.44
C VAL A 479 -17.89 -3.05 17.69
N MET A 480 -17.88 -3.62 18.88
CA MET A 480 -16.98 -4.73 19.24
C MET A 480 -17.40 -6.06 18.60
N GLU A 481 -16.43 -6.93 18.40
CA GLU A 481 -16.63 -8.28 17.84
C GLU A 481 -16.36 -9.38 18.89
N GLY A 482 -16.87 -9.20 20.10
CA GLY A 482 -16.93 -10.25 21.11
C GLY A 482 -15.66 -10.42 21.98
N VAL A 483 -14.59 -9.65 21.75
CA VAL A 483 -13.37 -9.64 22.58
C VAL A 483 -13.25 -8.30 23.28
N SER A 484 -13.14 -8.32 24.60
CA SER A 484 -12.97 -7.09 25.41
C SER A 484 -11.49 -6.67 25.48
N LEU A 485 -11.25 -5.39 25.82
CA LEU A 485 -9.88 -4.94 26.07
C LEU A 485 -9.26 -5.72 27.27
N GLN A 486 -10.06 -6.07 28.28
CA GLN A 486 -9.58 -6.85 29.40
C GLN A 486 -9.11 -8.25 28.97
N ASP A 487 -9.84 -8.92 28.06
CA ASP A 487 -9.40 -10.20 27.50
C ASP A 487 -8.05 -10.07 26.78
N VAL A 488 -7.88 -9.03 25.96
CA VAL A 488 -6.61 -8.75 25.24
C VAL A 488 -5.43 -8.53 26.20
N LEU A 489 -5.67 -7.91 27.35
CA LEU A 489 -4.61 -7.59 28.31
C LEU A 489 -4.22 -8.77 29.22
N THR A 490 -5.13 -9.74 29.44
CA THR A 490 -4.96 -10.76 30.52
C THR A 490 -5.05 -12.21 30.05
N ASP A 491 -5.42 -12.47 28.78
CA ASP A 491 -5.66 -13.82 28.26
C ASP A 491 -4.94 -13.97 26.91
N ASP A 492 -3.84 -14.73 26.89
CA ASP A 492 -2.99 -14.90 25.71
C ASP A 492 -3.70 -15.66 24.60
N ASP A 493 -4.52 -16.66 24.92
CA ASP A 493 -5.24 -17.46 23.93
C ASP A 493 -6.30 -16.61 23.20
N LYS A 494 -7.03 -15.78 23.96
CA LYS A 494 -8.01 -14.84 23.39
C LYS A 494 -7.33 -13.75 22.56
N LEU A 495 -6.20 -13.24 23.02
CA LEU A 495 -5.41 -12.25 22.27
C LEU A 495 -4.91 -12.85 20.97
N GLU A 496 -4.32 -14.05 20.96
CA GLU A 496 -3.85 -14.70 19.75
C GLU A 496 -5.01 -14.94 18.77
N ALA A 497 -6.11 -15.51 19.24
CA ALA A 497 -7.29 -15.76 18.43
C ALA A 497 -7.85 -14.45 17.81
N PHE A 498 -7.90 -13.37 18.58
CA PHE A 498 -8.29 -12.06 18.10
C PHE A 498 -7.32 -11.53 17.06
N VAL A 499 -6.02 -11.54 17.33
CA VAL A 499 -4.98 -11.03 16.42
C VAL A 499 -5.01 -11.76 15.09
N ARG A 500 -5.08 -13.09 15.08
CA ARG A 500 -5.16 -13.88 13.83
C ARG A 500 -6.39 -13.54 13.00
N LYS A 501 -7.54 -13.38 13.64
CA LYS A 501 -8.81 -13.03 12.99
C LYS A 501 -8.85 -11.58 12.52
N ALA A 502 -8.31 -10.64 13.30
CA ALA A 502 -8.39 -9.20 13.06
C ALA A 502 -7.30 -8.68 12.12
N ALA A 503 -6.18 -9.40 11.99
CA ALA A 503 -5.05 -8.97 11.18
C ALA A 503 -5.46 -8.80 9.71
N VAL A 504 -5.13 -7.63 9.17
CA VAL A 504 -5.26 -7.30 7.75
C VAL A 504 -3.95 -6.75 7.24
N GLY A 505 -3.68 -6.88 5.94
CA GLY A 505 -2.59 -6.16 5.30
C GLY A 505 -2.95 -4.67 5.17
N VAL A 506 -1.93 -3.82 5.19
CA VAL A 506 -2.14 -2.37 5.01
C VAL A 506 -1.95 -1.92 3.55
N TRP A 507 -2.31 -2.80 2.62
CA TRP A 507 -2.24 -2.59 1.16
C TRP A 507 -0.83 -2.33 0.64
N HIS A 508 0.16 -2.98 1.22
CA HIS A 508 1.57 -2.93 0.83
C HIS A 508 2.02 -4.19 0.08
N ALA A 509 1.11 -4.85 -0.64
CA ALA A 509 1.40 -6.03 -1.45
C ALA A 509 2.66 -5.84 -2.31
N SER A 510 3.63 -6.76 -2.19
CA SER A 510 4.96 -6.64 -2.80
C SER A 510 5.64 -8.01 -3.00
N CYS A 511 6.82 -8.02 -3.63
CA CYS A 511 7.78 -9.13 -3.73
C CYS A 511 7.44 -10.28 -4.70
N THR A 512 6.33 -10.25 -5.41
CA THR A 512 5.82 -11.37 -6.25
C THR A 512 6.53 -11.55 -7.61
N CYS A 513 7.43 -10.63 -7.99
CA CYS A 513 8.30 -10.70 -9.16
C CYS A 513 9.70 -10.22 -8.79
N ARG A 514 10.19 -10.64 -7.61
CA ARG A 514 11.36 -10.07 -6.97
C ARG A 514 12.60 -10.05 -7.87
N MET A 515 13.38 -8.99 -7.79
CA MET A 515 14.70 -8.92 -8.35
C MET A 515 15.71 -9.67 -7.48
N GLY A 516 16.79 -10.18 -8.08
CA GLY A 516 17.82 -10.90 -7.35
C GLY A 516 19.04 -11.20 -8.20
N ALA A 517 20.00 -11.93 -7.62
CA ALA A 517 21.23 -12.35 -8.27
C ALA A 517 20.96 -13.36 -9.40
N ASP A 518 21.92 -13.52 -10.33
CA ASP A 518 21.75 -14.38 -11.51
C ASP A 518 21.68 -15.86 -11.15
N ASP A 519 22.27 -16.27 -10.05
CA ASP A 519 22.26 -17.63 -9.52
C ASP A 519 21.07 -17.94 -8.59
N ASP A 520 20.22 -16.94 -8.31
CA ASP A 520 19.01 -17.15 -7.52
C ASP A 520 17.87 -17.71 -8.39
N PRO A 521 17.49 -19.00 -8.22
CA PRO A 521 16.44 -19.62 -9.03
C PRO A 521 15.04 -19.02 -8.78
N MET A 522 14.85 -18.30 -7.68
CA MET A 522 13.60 -17.66 -7.33
C MET A 522 13.53 -16.19 -7.77
N ALA A 523 14.62 -15.62 -8.30
CA ALA A 523 14.57 -14.28 -8.86
C ALA A 523 13.82 -14.27 -10.20
N VAL A 524 12.87 -13.37 -10.33
CA VAL A 524 12.05 -13.20 -11.53
C VAL A 524 12.64 -12.16 -12.47
N THR A 525 13.20 -11.10 -11.90
CA THR A 525 13.85 -10.02 -12.65
C THR A 525 15.31 -9.83 -12.24
N ASP A 526 16.08 -9.23 -13.13
CA ASP A 526 17.37 -8.66 -12.78
C ASP A 526 17.20 -7.31 -12.03
N PRO A 527 18.29 -6.71 -11.49
CA PRO A 527 18.22 -5.40 -10.81
C PRO A 527 17.77 -4.23 -11.69
N ALA A 528 17.70 -4.37 -13.02
CA ALA A 528 17.14 -3.40 -13.95
C ALA A 528 15.67 -3.68 -14.33
N GLY A 529 15.04 -4.68 -13.69
CA GLY A 529 13.65 -5.06 -13.91
C GLY A 529 13.40 -5.93 -15.14
N ARG A 530 14.44 -6.40 -15.86
CA ARG A 530 14.26 -7.30 -17.03
C ARG A 530 13.80 -8.67 -16.56
N VAL A 531 12.74 -9.18 -17.17
CA VAL A 531 12.21 -10.52 -16.88
C VAL A 531 13.14 -11.58 -17.42
N ARG A 532 13.56 -12.52 -16.58
CA ARG A 532 14.50 -13.59 -16.97
C ARG A 532 13.89 -14.53 -18.00
N GLY A 533 14.72 -15.05 -18.89
CA GLY A 533 14.34 -16.05 -19.90
C GLY A 533 13.51 -15.54 -21.07
N VAL A 534 13.22 -14.23 -21.15
CA VAL A 534 12.54 -13.57 -22.27
C VAL A 534 13.19 -12.22 -22.57
N GLU A 535 12.92 -11.68 -23.76
CA GLU A 535 13.43 -10.40 -24.20
C GLU A 535 12.30 -9.37 -24.35
N GLY A 536 12.64 -8.07 -24.28
CA GLY A 536 11.70 -6.97 -24.51
C GLY A 536 10.60 -6.85 -23.47
N LEU A 537 10.80 -7.40 -22.26
CA LEU A 537 9.83 -7.38 -21.17
C LEU A 537 10.48 -7.02 -19.83
N ARG A 538 9.91 -6.04 -19.14
CA ARG A 538 10.28 -5.66 -17.77
C ARG A 538 9.09 -5.65 -16.84
N VAL A 539 9.40 -5.68 -15.54
CA VAL A 539 8.47 -5.38 -14.45
C VAL A 539 9.03 -4.21 -13.65
N VAL A 540 8.20 -3.19 -13.43
CA VAL A 540 8.57 -2.00 -12.63
C VAL A 540 7.38 -1.61 -11.75
N ASP A 541 7.30 -2.18 -10.57
CA ASP A 541 6.34 -1.86 -9.49
C ASP A 541 6.79 -2.53 -8.17
N ALA A 542 5.94 -2.56 -7.15
CA ALA A 542 6.28 -3.18 -5.85
C ALA A 542 6.56 -4.69 -5.93
N SER A 543 6.17 -5.37 -7.00
CA SER A 543 6.42 -6.81 -7.14
C SER A 543 7.91 -7.15 -7.25
N VAL A 544 8.74 -6.20 -7.71
CA VAL A 544 10.19 -6.43 -7.88
C VAL A 544 10.98 -6.34 -6.57
N PHE A 545 10.39 -5.85 -5.48
CA PHE A 545 11.10 -5.74 -4.22
C PHE A 545 11.62 -7.10 -3.75
N PRO A 546 12.89 -7.22 -3.32
CA PRO A 546 13.41 -8.45 -2.73
C PRO A 546 12.70 -8.80 -1.41
N VAL A 547 12.45 -7.80 -0.59
CA VAL A 547 11.72 -7.84 0.69
C VAL A 547 10.92 -6.55 0.81
N VAL A 548 9.75 -6.58 1.44
CA VAL A 548 8.98 -5.38 1.72
C VAL A 548 9.77 -4.47 2.68
N PRO A 549 10.04 -3.19 2.34
CA PRO A 549 10.78 -2.28 3.21
C PRO A 549 9.93 -1.83 4.39
N CYS A 550 10.54 -1.45 5.50
CA CYS A 550 9.86 -0.88 6.69
C CYS A 550 9.29 0.52 6.39
N ALA A 551 8.45 0.60 5.37
CA ALA A 551 7.84 1.81 4.83
C ALA A 551 6.46 1.56 4.24
N ASN A 552 5.65 2.62 4.13
CA ASN A 552 4.51 2.61 3.21
C ASN A 552 5.04 2.54 1.77
N THR A 553 4.66 1.53 1.02
CA THR A 553 5.32 1.13 -0.23
C THR A 553 5.26 2.14 -1.39
N ASN A 554 4.38 3.14 -1.33
CA ASN A 554 4.23 4.10 -2.43
C ASN A 554 5.51 4.90 -2.72
N PHE A 555 6.18 5.45 -1.70
CA PHE A 555 7.43 6.19 -1.88
C PHE A 555 8.59 5.30 -2.37
N PRO A 556 8.81 4.10 -1.80
CA PRO A 556 9.73 3.12 -2.39
C PRO A 556 9.43 2.76 -3.84
N VAL A 557 8.16 2.63 -4.25
CA VAL A 557 7.78 2.37 -5.65
C VAL A 557 8.13 3.54 -6.57
N LEU A 558 7.89 4.77 -6.13
CA LEU A 558 8.26 5.96 -6.90
C LEU A 558 9.77 6.06 -7.10
N MET A 559 10.54 5.81 -6.04
CA MET A 559 12.01 5.74 -6.07
C MET A 559 12.49 4.64 -7.02
N THR A 560 11.91 3.45 -6.93
CA THR A 560 12.23 2.31 -7.80
C THR A 560 11.99 2.65 -9.27
N ALA A 561 10.86 3.27 -9.59
CA ALA A 561 10.52 3.66 -10.96
C ALA A 561 11.44 4.77 -11.49
N GLU A 562 11.86 5.74 -10.67
CA GLU A 562 12.86 6.75 -11.07
C GLU A 562 14.22 6.11 -11.38
N LYS A 563 14.67 5.18 -10.54
CA LYS A 563 15.95 4.48 -10.72
C LYS A 563 15.92 3.58 -11.96
N MET A 564 14.87 2.78 -12.12
CA MET A 564 14.71 1.92 -13.30
C MET A 564 14.51 2.72 -14.59
N ALA A 565 13.85 3.90 -14.55
CA ALA A 565 13.77 4.78 -15.72
C ALA A 565 15.14 5.24 -16.18
N ASP A 566 16.05 5.59 -15.27
CA ASP A 566 17.43 5.96 -15.64
C ASP A 566 18.18 4.76 -16.25
N ALA A 567 18.02 3.54 -15.69
CA ALA A 567 18.61 2.33 -16.26
C ALA A 567 18.08 2.04 -17.68
N ILE A 568 16.77 2.10 -17.89
CA ILE A 568 16.13 1.93 -19.23
C ILE A 568 16.67 2.96 -20.22
N LEU A 569 16.74 4.22 -19.83
CA LEU A 569 17.24 5.30 -20.69
C LEU A 569 18.75 5.20 -20.97
N ALA A 570 19.51 4.52 -20.13
CA ALA A 570 20.92 4.20 -20.36
C ALA A 570 21.12 2.95 -21.26
N GLY A 571 20.04 2.21 -21.58
CA GLY A 571 20.11 0.97 -22.35
C GLY A 571 20.53 -0.25 -21.53
N ALA A 572 20.43 -0.14 -20.20
CA ALA A 572 20.79 -1.22 -19.26
C ALA A 572 19.69 -2.27 -19.16
#